data_e0d782eccf6d9199a48ec89efbd6e295
#
_entry.id   e0d782eccf6d9199a48ec89efbd6e295
#
_cell.length_a   1.000
_cell.length_b   1.000
_cell.length_c   1.000
_cell.angle_alpha   90.00
_cell.angle_beta   90.00
_cell.angle_gamma   90.00
#
_symmetry.space_group_name_H-M   'P 1'
#
loop_
_entity.id
_entity.type
_entity.pdbx_description
1 polymer ?
#
loop_
_entity_poly.entity_id
_entity_poly.type
_entity_poly.pdbx_seq_one_letter_code
_entity_poly.pdbx_strand_id
1 'polypeptide(L)'
;MGKDVVRTEAAPAPFQGAPYSQAITANGFVFVSGQLGLKPGDSEITGGIEEQTEQVFANLRAILEAAGSGMDKLVKTTVFLTDLDDFQGMNEVYARHVGDQPPARSTFEVGKLPPGLLVEIEAIALQ
;
A
#
# COMPACT_ATOMS: atom_id res chain seq x y z
N MET A 1 5.67 -16.39 19.97
CA MET A 1 5.69 -16.63 18.53
C MET A 1 4.29 -16.56 18.03
N GLY A 2 4.09 -16.31 16.83
CA GLY A 2 2.81 -16.10 16.25
C GLY A 2 2.81 -14.76 15.53
N LYS A 3 1.67 -14.16 15.44
CA LYS A 3 1.53 -12.90 14.72
C LYS A 3 1.11 -11.77 15.65
N ASP A 4 1.53 -10.57 15.30
CA ASP A 4 1.08 -9.36 15.99
C ASP A 4 0.35 -8.45 14.99
N VAL A 5 -0.72 -7.84 15.47
CA VAL A 5 -1.53 -6.91 14.66
C VAL A 5 -0.92 -5.51 14.74
N VAL A 6 -0.76 -4.88 13.58
CA VAL A 6 -0.31 -3.49 13.49
C VAL A 6 -1.51 -2.58 13.25
N ARG A 7 -1.61 -1.52 14.05
CA ARG A 7 -2.65 -0.50 13.92
C ARG A 7 -2.04 0.88 14.05
N THR A 8 -2.46 1.79 13.20
CA THR A 8 -2.05 3.19 13.30
C THR A 8 -3.16 4.09 12.77
N GLU A 9 -3.32 5.25 13.39
CA GLU A 9 -4.25 6.26 12.91
C GLU A 9 -3.65 7.11 11.78
N ALA A 10 -2.35 6.94 11.52
CA ALA A 10 -1.67 7.66 10.44
C ALA A 10 -1.91 7.04 9.06
N ALA A 11 -2.65 5.94 9.00
CA ALA A 11 -3.12 5.32 7.76
C ALA A 11 -4.60 4.97 7.91
N PRO A 12 -5.31 4.76 6.79
CA PRO A 12 -6.74 4.44 6.88
C PRO A 12 -7.00 3.14 7.66
N ALA A 13 -8.06 3.15 8.48
CA ALA A 13 -8.59 1.93 9.08
C ALA A 13 -9.09 0.99 7.96
N PRO A 14 -9.34 -0.29 8.28
CA PRO A 14 -9.88 -1.22 7.29
C PRO A 14 -11.08 -0.63 6.54
N PHE A 15 -11.04 -0.75 5.22
CA PHE A 15 -11.99 -0.10 4.33
C PHE A 15 -13.42 -0.55 4.65
N GLN A 16 -14.30 0.40 4.93
CA GLN A 16 -15.70 0.16 5.28
C GLN A 16 -15.87 -0.83 6.45
N GLY A 17 -14.94 -0.86 7.38
CA GLY A 17 -15.01 -1.74 8.54
C GLY A 17 -14.83 -3.23 8.25
N ALA A 18 -14.23 -3.57 7.10
CA ALA A 18 -14.03 -4.94 6.71
C ALA A 18 -13.09 -5.68 7.69
N PRO A 19 -13.22 -7.01 7.81
CA PRO A 19 -12.49 -7.78 8.81
C PRO A 19 -11.06 -8.11 8.38
N TYR A 20 -10.18 -7.12 8.41
CA TYR A 20 -8.74 -7.34 8.18
C TYR A 20 -7.93 -6.35 9.01
N SER A 21 -6.65 -6.65 9.18
CA SER A 21 -5.70 -5.77 9.85
C SER A 21 -4.95 -4.92 8.82
N GLN A 22 -4.50 -3.74 9.21
CA GLN A 22 -3.65 -2.92 8.34
C GLN A 22 -2.37 -3.66 7.98
N ALA A 23 -1.77 -4.33 8.94
CA ALA A 23 -0.60 -5.19 8.72
C ALA A 23 -0.48 -6.21 9.84
N ILE A 24 0.31 -7.24 9.55
CA ILE A 24 0.68 -8.29 10.51
C ILE A 24 2.20 -8.39 10.52
N THR A 25 2.79 -8.47 11.71
CA THR A 25 4.19 -8.85 11.85
C THR A 25 4.29 -10.32 12.25
N ALA A 26 5.17 -11.04 11.60
CA ALA A 26 5.40 -12.46 11.88
C ALA A 26 6.77 -12.85 11.34
N ASN A 27 7.53 -13.60 12.11
CA ASN A 27 8.82 -14.17 11.68
C ASN A 27 9.81 -13.15 11.12
N GLY A 28 9.82 -11.92 11.63
CA GLY A 28 10.73 -10.88 11.15
C GLY A 28 10.26 -10.18 9.88
N PHE A 29 9.03 -10.46 9.42
CA PHE A 29 8.42 -9.82 8.27
C PHE A 29 7.24 -8.97 8.68
N VAL A 30 6.92 -7.98 7.84
CA VAL A 30 5.69 -7.21 7.93
C VAL A 30 4.89 -7.48 6.67
N PHE A 31 3.65 -7.93 6.84
CA PHE A 31 2.72 -8.17 5.74
C PHE A 31 1.68 -7.07 5.77
N VAL A 32 1.70 -6.21 4.77
CA VAL A 32 0.81 -5.04 4.72
C VAL A 32 -0.33 -5.30 3.78
N SER A 33 -1.55 -5.10 4.26
CA SER A 33 -2.77 -5.19 3.45
C SER A 33 -2.75 -4.17 2.32
N GLY A 34 -3.48 -4.45 1.26
CA GLY A 34 -3.60 -3.54 0.13
C GLY A 34 -4.00 -2.14 0.56
N GLN A 35 -3.18 -1.15 0.20
CA GLN A 35 -3.43 0.25 0.51
C GLN A 35 -4.02 0.96 -0.69
N LEU A 36 -4.98 1.81 -0.42
CA LEU A 36 -5.70 2.60 -1.42
C LEU A 36 -5.22 4.04 -1.37
N GLY A 37 -5.55 4.80 -2.41
CA GLY A 37 -5.29 6.24 -2.44
C GLY A 37 -6.28 7.02 -1.57
N LEU A 38 -6.52 6.55 -0.37
CA LEU A 38 -7.46 7.12 0.58
C LEU A 38 -6.69 7.71 1.76
N LYS A 39 -6.99 8.96 2.11
CA LYS A 39 -6.37 9.59 3.28
C LYS A 39 -7.01 9.07 4.57
N PRO A 40 -6.24 9.03 5.68
CA PRO A 40 -6.83 8.66 6.97
C PRO A 40 -8.03 9.55 7.30
N GLY A 41 -9.14 8.93 7.69
CA GLY A 41 -10.36 9.64 8.04
C GLY A 41 -11.30 9.98 6.88
N ASP A 42 -10.82 9.87 5.63
CA ASP A 42 -11.65 10.11 4.47
C ASP A 42 -12.49 8.89 4.12
N SER A 43 -13.65 9.13 3.50
CA SER A 43 -14.54 8.05 3.06
C SER A 43 -14.57 7.89 1.54
N GLU A 44 -13.98 8.83 0.80
CA GLU A 44 -14.00 8.84 -0.65
C GLU A 44 -12.60 8.89 -1.24
N ILE A 45 -12.39 8.16 -2.31
CA ILE A 45 -11.14 8.15 -3.07
C ILE A 45 -11.27 9.20 -4.17
N THR A 46 -10.31 10.10 -4.24
CA THR A 46 -10.28 11.18 -5.23
C THR A 46 -8.91 11.29 -5.88
N GLY A 47 -8.86 12.05 -6.98
CA GLY A 47 -7.61 12.31 -7.66
C GLY A 47 -7.28 11.32 -8.75
N GLY A 48 -6.26 11.63 -9.52
CA GLY A 48 -5.76 10.79 -10.61
C GLY A 48 -4.74 9.77 -10.13
N ILE A 49 -4.13 9.06 -11.09
CA ILE A 49 -3.21 7.96 -10.79
C ILE A 49 -2.00 8.42 -9.96
N GLU A 50 -1.44 9.57 -10.27
CA GLU A 50 -0.25 10.04 -9.56
C GLU A 50 -0.59 10.41 -8.12
N GLU A 51 -1.68 11.15 -7.91
CA GLU A 51 -2.13 11.54 -6.57
C GLU A 51 -2.49 10.33 -5.73
N GLN A 52 -3.19 9.37 -6.30
CA GLN A 52 -3.56 8.14 -5.58
C GLN A 52 -2.32 7.31 -5.23
N THR A 53 -1.36 7.19 -6.15
CA THR A 53 -0.14 6.44 -5.87
C THR A 53 0.68 7.10 -4.77
N GLU A 54 0.78 8.43 -4.76
CA GLU A 54 1.42 9.16 -3.67
C GLU A 54 0.76 8.85 -2.31
N GLN A 55 -0.56 8.85 -2.27
CA GLN A 55 -1.29 8.57 -1.02
C GLN A 55 -1.11 7.12 -0.59
N VAL A 56 -1.09 6.18 -1.53
CA VAL A 56 -0.81 4.77 -1.23
C VAL A 56 0.54 4.65 -0.52
N PHE A 57 1.58 5.32 -1.02
CA PHE A 57 2.90 5.26 -0.41
C PHE A 57 2.96 5.98 0.94
N ALA A 58 2.22 7.05 1.12
CA ALA A 58 2.10 7.68 2.44
C ALA A 58 1.50 6.71 3.45
N ASN A 59 0.47 5.98 3.05
CA ASN A 59 -0.17 4.98 3.90
C ASN A 59 0.77 3.80 4.21
N LEU A 60 1.46 3.28 3.19
CA LEU A 60 2.43 2.20 3.38
C LEU A 60 3.54 2.62 4.35
N ARG A 61 4.09 3.81 4.17
CA ARG A 61 5.14 4.33 5.05
C ARG A 61 4.67 4.39 6.50
N ALA A 62 3.48 4.93 6.73
CA ALA A 62 2.94 5.07 8.07
C ALA A 62 2.77 3.70 8.75
N ILE A 63 2.26 2.72 8.02
CA ILE A 63 2.04 1.38 8.55
C ILE A 63 3.38 0.69 8.83
N LEU A 64 4.34 0.79 7.89
CA LEU A 64 5.65 0.18 8.08
C LEU A 64 6.36 0.78 9.30
N GLU A 65 6.31 2.09 9.47
CA GLU A 65 6.92 2.74 10.62
C GLU A 65 6.25 2.33 11.93
N ALA A 66 4.94 2.19 11.94
CA ALA A 66 4.21 1.68 13.10
C ALA A 66 4.60 0.23 13.44
N ALA A 67 5.04 -0.53 12.46
CA ALA A 67 5.48 -1.91 12.63
C ALA A 67 6.98 -2.02 13.01
N GLY A 68 7.70 -0.90 13.12
CA GLY A 68 9.14 -0.92 13.37
C GLY A 68 9.97 -1.20 12.12
N SER A 69 9.40 -1.00 10.94
CA SER A 69 10.04 -1.20 9.66
C SER A 69 10.22 0.14 8.93
N GLY A 70 10.37 0.12 7.63
CA GLY A 70 10.51 1.33 6.81
C GLY A 70 10.49 1.01 5.34
N MET A 71 10.42 2.07 4.53
CA MET A 71 10.35 1.93 3.06
C MET A 71 11.61 1.28 2.48
N ASP A 72 12.74 1.46 3.12
CA ASP A 72 14.01 0.84 2.70
C ASP A 72 14.06 -0.67 2.96
N LYS A 73 13.09 -1.20 3.67
CA LYS A 73 13.02 -2.62 4.02
C LYS A 73 11.98 -3.39 3.21
N LEU A 74 11.40 -2.78 2.19
CA LEU A 74 10.46 -3.46 1.30
C LEU A 74 11.13 -4.61 0.56
N VAL A 75 10.48 -5.77 0.58
CA VAL A 75 10.95 -7.00 -0.09
C VAL A 75 10.15 -7.27 -1.34
N LYS A 76 8.82 -7.13 -1.25
CA LYS A 76 7.92 -7.44 -2.35
C LYS A 76 6.71 -6.53 -2.31
N THR A 77 6.30 -6.07 -3.47
CA THR A 77 5.01 -5.39 -3.63
C THR A 77 4.19 -6.05 -4.72
N THR A 78 2.87 -5.93 -4.62
CA THR A 78 1.94 -6.29 -5.68
C THR A 78 1.09 -5.07 -5.97
N VAL A 79 1.08 -4.63 -7.22
CA VAL A 79 0.35 -3.44 -7.66
C VAL A 79 -0.85 -3.88 -8.48
N PHE A 80 -2.04 -3.42 -8.07
CA PHE A 80 -3.29 -3.66 -8.78
C PHE A 80 -3.75 -2.36 -9.40
N LEU A 81 -4.00 -2.36 -10.71
CA LEU A 81 -4.47 -1.20 -11.46
C LEU A 81 -5.85 -1.50 -12.03
N THR A 82 -6.73 -0.51 -12.05
CA THR A 82 -8.02 -0.65 -12.74
C THR A 82 -7.85 -0.52 -14.25
N ASP A 83 -6.76 0.09 -14.70
CA ASP A 83 -6.44 0.29 -16.11
C ASP A 83 -4.92 0.30 -16.29
N LEU A 84 -4.38 -0.63 -17.09
CA LEU A 84 -2.95 -0.70 -17.35
C LEU A 84 -2.42 0.53 -18.13
N ASP A 85 -3.29 1.34 -18.70
CA ASP A 85 -2.88 2.61 -19.31
C ASP A 85 -2.32 3.58 -18.24
N ASP A 86 -2.62 3.35 -16.97
CA ASP A 86 -2.07 4.12 -15.85
C ASP A 86 -0.69 3.65 -15.38
N PHE A 87 -0.13 2.64 -16.04
CA PHE A 87 1.13 1.99 -15.65
C PHE A 87 2.27 3.00 -15.54
N GLN A 88 2.45 3.85 -16.55
CA GLN A 88 3.54 4.83 -16.55
C GLN A 88 3.39 5.88 -15.44
N GLY A 89 2.20 6.43 -15.28
CA GLY A 89 1.94 7.43 -14.23
C GLY A 89 2.18 6.85 -12.84
N MET A 90 1.74 5.62 -12.61
CA MET A 90 2.00 4.92 -11.36
C MET A 90 3.51 4.70 -11.16
N ASN A 91 4.22 4.24 -12.19
CA ASN A 91 5.64 3.96 -12.09
C ASN A 91 6.49 5.20 -11.79
N GLU A 92 6.12 6.36 -12.30
CA GLU A 92 6.85 7.61 -12.01
C GLU A 92 6.83 7.93 -10.52
N VAL A 93 5.67 7.78 -9.88
CA VAL A 93 5.54 7.99 -8.44
C VAL A 93 6.24 6.87 -7.67
N TYR A 94 6.00 5.63 -8.08
CA TYR A 94 6.58 4.43 -7.46
C TYR A 94 8.11 4.56 -7.35
N ALA A 95 8.77 4.97 -8.45
CA ALA A 95 10.22 5.08 -8.50
C ALA A 95 10.77 6.06 -7.45
N ARG A 96 10.03 7.13 -7.15
CA ARG A 96 10.46 8.11 -6.16
C ARG A 96 10.45 7.57 -4.72
N HIS A 97 9.66 6.53 -4.47
CA HIS A 97 9.48 5.99 -3.12
C HIS A 97 10.33 4.76 -2.81
N VAL A 98 10.74 4.00 -3.82
CA VAL A 98 11.44 2.72 -3.58
C VAL A 98 12.96 2.80 -3.65
N GLY A 99 13.50 3.91 -4.15
CA GLY A 99 14.96 4.16 -4.15
C GLY A 99 15.75 3.27 -5.11
N ASP A 100 17.04 3.10 -4.81
CA ASP A 100 18.00 2.43 -5.69
C ASP A 100 17.94 0.91 -5.63
N GLN A 101 17.33 0.35 -4.60
CA GLN A 101 17.16 -1.10 -4.43
C GLN A 101 15.67 -1.42 -4.32
N PRO A 102 14.94 -1.33 -5.44
CA PRO A 102 13.50 -1.54 -5.40
C PRO A 102 13.15 -2.99 -5.02
N PRO A 103 11.99 -3.19 -4.38
CA PRO A 103 11.52 -4.54 -4.07
C PRO A 103 11.16 -5.31 -5.34
N ALA A 104 11.06 -6.62 -5.22
CA ALA A 104 10.44 -7.42 -6.26
C ALA A 104 8.98 -6.99 -6.43
N ARG A 105 8.43 -7.06 -7.64
CA ARG A 105 7.09 -6.55 -7.91
C ARG A 105 6.37 -7.37 -8.98
N SER A 106 5.06 -7.48 -8.81
CA SER A 106 4.14 -7.88 -9.88
C SER A 106 3.08 -6.79 -10.02
N THR A 107 2.63 -6.54 -11.24
CA THR A 107 1.61 -5.53 -11.53
C THR A 107 0.55 -6.14 -12.43
N PHE A 108 -0.72 -5.95 -12.07
CA PHE A 108 -1.86 -6.50 -12.80
C PHE A 108 -2.94 -5.46 -13.01
N GLU A 109 -3.63 -5.56 -14.16
CA GLU A 109 -4.94 -4.96 -14.29
C GLU A 109 -5.96 -5.89 -13.65
N VAL A 110 -6.89 -5.35 -12.86
CA VAL A 110 -7.91 -6.14 -12.16
C VAL A 110 -9.31 -5.74 -12.62
N GLY A 111 -10.25 -6.66 -12.41
CA GLY A 111 -11.59 -6.49 -12.94
C GLY A 111 -12.39 -5.38 -12.28
N LYS A 112 -12.46 -5.37 -10.95
CA LYS A 112 -13.32 -4.40 -10.25
C LYS A 112 -12.76 -4.10 -8.87
N LEU A 113 -12.64 -2.82 -8.58
CA LEU A 113 -12.23 -2.27 -7.30
C LEU A 113 -13.27 -1.26 -6.84
N PRO A 114 -13.20 -0.75 -5.59
CA PRO A 114 -14.12 0.28 -5.14
C PRO A 114 -14.18 1.49 -6.07
N PRO A 115 -15.33 2.19 -6.14
CA PRO A 115 -15.50 3.33 -7.04
C PRO A 115 -14.42 4.40 -6.84
N GLY A 116 -13.88 4.91 -7.94
CA GLY A 116 -12.84 5.93 -7.94
C GLY A 116 -11.44 5.41 -7.74
N LEU A 117 -11.26 4.14 -7.39
CA LEU A 117 -9.95 3.56 -7.16
C LEU A 117 -9.25 3.26 -8.48
N LEU A 118 -8.02 3.76 -8.62
CA LEU A 118 -7.18 3.50 -9.79
C LEU A 118 -6.02 2.57 -9.48
N VAL A 119 -5.58 2.52 -8.22
CA VAL A 119 -4.41 1.73 -7.81
C VAL A 119 -4.58 1.22 -6.39
N GLU A 120 -4.10 0.01 -6.17
CA GLU A 120 -3.99 -0.59 -4.84
C GLU A 120 -2.64 -1.30 -4.77
N ILE A 121 -1.92 -1.18 -3.64
CA ILE A 121 -0.62 -1.82 -3.47
C ILE A 121 -0.57 -2.52 -2.12
N GLU A 122 -0.23 -3.80 -2.15
CA GLU A 122 0.11 -4.56 -0.94
C GLU A 122 1.62 -4.77 -0.88
N ALA A 123 2.15 -5.05 0.30
CA ALA A 123 3.60 -5.13 0.48
C ALA A 123 4.02 -6.14 1.53
N ILE A 124 5.23 -6.65 1.35
CA ILE A 124 5.95 -7.42 2.35
C ILE A 124 7.28 -6.71 2.60
N ALA A 125 7.63 -6.51 3.86
CA ALA A 125 8.87 -5.86 4.26
C ALA A 125 9.57 -6.66 5.35
N LEU A 126 10.84 -6.39 5.57
CA LEU A 126 11.52 -6.85 6.77
C LEU A 126 11.12 -5.96 7.94
N GLN A 127 11.08 -6.53 9.12
CA GLN A 127 10.77 -5.76 10.32
C GLN A 127 11.99 -5.01 10.88
#